data_d7badc68928d2ef3ccaf7709309b2698
#
_entry.id   d7badc68928d2ef3ccaf7709309b2698
#
_cell.length_a   1.000
_cell.length_b   1.000
_cell.length_c   1.000
_cell.angle_alpha   90.00
_cell.angle_beta   90.00
_cell.angle_gamma   90.00
#
_symmetry.space_group_name_H-M   'P 1'
#
loop_
_entity.id
_entity.type
_entity.pdbx_description
1 polymer ?
#
loop_
_entity_poly.entity_id
_entity_poly.type
_entity_poly.pdbx_seq_one_letter_code
_entity_poly.pdbx_strand_id
1 'polypeptide(L)'
;IMSRPPEHNTTILDLYRMNLMLDILGHPEQSFRLIHITGTNGKGSTARMAEAICRAYGMRTGLYTSPHLEKINERIAIDGQQLSDDDFIDIWDQTKDLVALVDAKMEEQGKPKMSFFEVLTAMAIWKFADTPVDVAIVEVGMGGLWDATNVLNADAAIIGPVDMDHMQWLGDTVEQIATEKAGIIKPNCTAIIGPQPHEEAVMPILTEAAERNHAMLVRDGYEMTVSARMAAVGGQVATLTTPNGTYEGVPIAKFGEHQAHNALAALAASEVVIPVNGPLDGDLVGEALSSVKIPGRIEQIRTSPTIILDGGHNVNAAEALRKAIEESYDFKQLVGAVSYTHLRAHETSAHL
;
A
#
# COMPACT_ATOMS: atom_id res chain seq x y z
N ILE A 1 10.37 7.84 19.75
CA ILE A 1 9.82 6.88 18.78
C ILE A 1 10.91 5.96 18.25
N MET A 2 12.02 6.48 17.72
CA MET A 2 13.11 5.72 17.07
C MET A 2 13.80 4.67 17.94
N SER A 3 13.70 4.73 19.26
CA SER A 3 14.27 3.74 20.18
C SER A 3 13.33 2.53 20.44
N ARG A 4 12.14 2.52 19.87
CA ARG A 4 11.19 1.44 20.05
C ARG A 4 11.56 0.21 19.21
N PRO A 5 11.26 -1.01 19.69
CA PRO A 5 11.54 -2.20 18.91
C PRO A 5 10.78 -2.17 17.59
N PRO A 6 11.38 -2.68 16.50
CA PRO A 6 10.63 -2.92 15.27
C PRO A 6 9.54 -3.98 15.52
N GLU A 7 8.46 -3.92 14.76
CA GLU A 7 7.27 -4.76 14.93
C GLU A 7 7.60 -6.26 14.95
N HIS A 8 8.47 -6.69 14.06
CA HIS A 8 8.91 -8.07 13.93
C HIS A 8 9.80 -8.58 15.08
N ASN A 9 10.25 -7.73 15.99
CA ASN A 9 10.99 -8.14 17.19
C ASN A 9 10.07 -8.31 18.41
N THR A 10 8.76 -8.10 18.27
CA THR A 10 7.80 -8.38 19.33
C THR A 10 7.43 -9.87 19.31
N THR A 11 7.51 -10.52 20.44
CA THR A 11 7.20 -11.96 20.60
C THR A 11 5.69 -12.25 20.50
N ILE A 12 4.85 -11.23 20.45
CA ILE A 12 3.39 -11.33 20.41
C ILE A 12 2.88 -10.44 19.29
N LEU A 13 2.47 -11.09 18.20
CA LEU A 13 1.80 -10.47 17.05
C LEU A 13 0.29 -10.51 17.29
N ASP A 14 -0.25 -9.47 17.92
CA ASP A 14 -1.66 -9.29 18.15
C ASP A 14 -2.06 -7.81 18.05
N LEU A 15 -3.34 -7.54 17.90
CA LEU A 15 -3.89 -6.19 17.79
C LEU A 15 -4.27 -5.57 19.17
N TYR A 16 -3.95 -6.23 20.27
CA TYR A 16 -4.41 -5.79 21.60
C TYR A 16 -3.94 -4.38 21.96
N ARG A 17 -2.66 -4.06 21.72
CA ARG A 17 -2.09 -2.73 22.00
C ARG A 17 -2.73 -1.65 21.13
N MET A 18 -2.96 -1.95 19.86
CA MET A 18 -3.61 -1.02 18.94
C MET A 18 -5.07 -0.79 19.29
N ASN A 19 -5.84 -1.85 19.59
CA ASN A 19 -7.21 -1.71 20.05
C ASN A 19 -7.31 -0.88 21.34
N LEU A 20 -6.43 -1.15 22.31
CA LEU A 20 -6.35 -0.35 23.53
C LEU A 20 -6.01 1.13 23.25
N MET A 21 -5.11 1.39 22.29
CA MET A 21 -4.79 2.75 21.88
C MET A 21 -5.97 3.45 21.24
N LEU A 22 -6.74 2.78 20.37
CA LEU A 22 -7.96 3.33 19.76
C LEU A 22 -9.06 3.60 20.80
N ASP A 23 -9.24 2.69 21.78
CA ASP A 23 -10.16 2.91 22.90
C ASP A 23 -9.82 4.21 23.66
N ILE A 24 -8.53 4.43 23.94
CA ILE A 24 -8.06 5.64 24.62
C ILE A 24 -8.22 6.90 23.76
N LEU A 25 -8.01 6.78 22.45
CA LEU A 25 -8.19 7.87 21.49
C LEU A 25 -9.67 8.19 21.20
N GLY A 26 -10.61 7.34 21.61
CA GLY A 26 -12.03 7.52 21.35
C GLY A 26 -12.47 7.14 19.94
N HIS A 27 -11.81 6.18 19.33
CA HIS A 27 -12.11 5.61 18.01
C HIS A 27 -12.08 6.62 16.86
N PRO A 28 -10.96 7.35 16.67
CA PRO A 28 -10.82 8.34 15.62
C PRO A 28 -10.91 7.74 14.20
N GLU A 29 -10.62 6.45 14.05
CA GLU A 29 -10.70 5.70 12.80
C GLU A 29 -12.13 5.62 12.21
N GLN A 30 -13.15 5.94 12.99
CA GLN A 30 -14.55 5.93 12.54
C GLN A 30 -14.96 7.23 11.84
N SER A 31 -14.08 8.24 11.78
CA SER A 31 -14.40 9.57 11.25
C SER A 31 -14.17 9.73 9.75
N PHE A 32 -13.58 8.76 9.07
CA PHE A 32 -13.22 8.81 7.64
C PHE A 32 -13.49 7.49 6.94
N ARG A 33 -13.63 7.54 5.60
CA ARG A 33 -13.65 6.34 4.76
C ARG A 33 -12.24 5.75 4.61
N LEU A 34 -12.16 4.47 4.25
CA LEU A 34 -10.88 3.77 4.24
C LEU A 34 -10.67 2.89 3.00
N ILE A 35 -9.53 3.11 2.32
CA ILE A 35 -8.93 2.14 1.40
C ILE A 35 -7.74 1.49 2.11
N HIS A 36 -7.79 0.17 2.32
CA HIS A 36 -6.75 -0.60 2.98
C HIS A 36 -6.03 -1.51 1.98
N ILE A 37 -4.70 -1.49 1.95
CA ILE A 37 -3.93 -2.10 0.85
C ILE A 37 -2.87 -3.04 1.38
N THR A 38 -2.93 -4.31 0.96
CA THR A 38 -1.87 -5.31 1.17
C THR A 38 -1.40 -5.92 -0.16
N GLY A 39 -0.37 -6.74 -0.10
CA GLY A 39 0.24 -7.43 -1.24
C GLY A 39 1.72 -7.67 -0.97
N THR A 40 2.37 -8.52 -1.72
CA THR A 40 3.83 -8.67 -1.66
C THR A 40 4.49 -7.46 -2.30
N ASN A 41 4.07 -7.08 -3.51
CA ASN A 41 4.56 -5.93 -4.25
C ASN A 41 3.42 -4.96 -4.60
N GLY A 42 3.77 -3.72 -4.98
CA GLY A 42 2.82 -2.74 -5.52
C GLY A 42 2.04 -1.91 -4.50
N LYS A 43 2.03 -2.26 -3.21
CA LYS A 43 1.24 -1.59 -2.16
C LYS A 43 1.32 -0.06 -2.20
N GLY A 44 2.52 0.48 -2.00
CA GLY A 44 2.75 1.93 -1.95
C GLY A 44 2.47 2.63 -3.29
N SER A 45 2.68 1.95 -4.44
CA SER A 45 2.30 2.49 -5.75
C SER A 45 0.79 2.63 -5.87
N THR A 46 0.05 1.56 -5.55
CA THR A 46 -1.41 1.54 -5.56
C THR A 46 -1.99 2.57 -4.59
N ALA A 47 -1.42 2.69 -3.39
CA ALA A 47 -1.84 3.66 -2.39
C ALA A 47 -1.73 5.12 -2.89
N ARG A 48 -0.60 5.47 -3.51
CA ARG A 48 -0.39 6.81 -4.06
C ARG A 48 -1.28 7.10 -5.28
N MET A 49 -1.57 6.08 -6.11
CA MET A 49 -2.50 6.21 -7.23
C MET A 49 -3.94 6.41 -6.74
N ALA A 50 -4.39 5.65 -5.74
CA ALA A 50 -5.72 5.81 -5.14
C ALA A 50 -5.87 7.18 -4.46
N GLU A 51 -4.85 7.62 -3.72
CA GLU A 51 -4.82 8.97 -3.12
C GLU A 51 -4.96 10.05 -4.18
N ALA A 52 -4.18 9.98 -5.26
CA ALA A 52 -4.21 10.96 -6.33
C ALA A 52 -5.59 11.03 -7.01
N ILE A 53 -6.26 9.89 -7.24
CA ILE A 53 -7.61 9.85 -7.79
C ILE A 53 -8.62 10.49 -6.82
N CYS A 54 -8.62 10.09 -5.54
CA CYS A 54 -9.54 10.67 -4.54
C CYS A 54 -9.34 12.18 -4.40
N ARG A 55 -8.10 12.66 -4.38
CA ARG A 55 -7.76 14.08 -4.31
C ARG A 55 -8.19 14.87 -5.56
N ALA A 56 -8.10 14.28 -6.77
CA ALA A 56 -8.59 14.90 -8.00
C ALA A 56 -10.11 15.13 -7.97
N TYR A 57 -10.85 14.33 -7.20
CA TYR A 57 -12.28 14.52 -6.92
C TYR A 57 -12.57 15.49 -5.77
N GLY A 58 -11.56 16.22 -5.31
CA GLY A 58 -11.72 17.23 -4.26
C GLY A 58 -11.89 16.68 -2.85
N MET A 59 -11.68 15.38 -2.65
CA MET A 59 -11.68 14.78 -1.32
C MET A 59 -10.42 15.20 -0.57
N ARG A 60 -10.55 15.48 0.71
CA ARG A 60 -9.43 15.63 1.62
C ARG A 60 -8.86 14.25 1.94
N THR A 61 -7.59 14.02 1.64
CA THR A 61 -7.00 12.69 1.69
C THR A 61 -5.96 12.56 2.79
N GLY A 62 -5.97 11.40 3.49
CA GLY A 62 -4.90 10.94 4.34
C GLY A 62 -4.19 9.76 3.66
N LEU A 63 -2.84 9.76 3.64
CA LEU A 63 -2.06 8.67 3.10
C LEU A 63 -1.07 8.16 4.15
N TYR A 64 -1.11 6.84 4.43
CA TYR A 64 -0.14 6.15 5.28
C TYR A 64 0.60 5.08 4.49
N THR A 65 1.92 5.21 4.37
CA THR A 65 2.78 4.30 3.60
C THR A 65 4.03 3.87 4.36
N SER A 66 4.62 2.73 3.96
CA SER A 66 5.87 2.23 4.55
C SER A 66 6.69 1.40 3.54
N PRO A 67 8.02 1.34 3.71
CA PRO A 67 8.85 2.22 4.54
C PRO A 67 9.04 3.62 3.92
N HIS A 68 9.69 4.53 4.62
CA HIS A 68 10.19 5.79 4.04
C HIS A 68 11.54 5.56 3.33
N LEU A 69 11.88 6.45 2.40
CA LEU A 69 13.16 6.44 1.70
C LEU A 69 14.21 7.30 2.39
N GLU A 70 13.86 8.53 2.76
CA GLU A 70 14.76 9.50 3.38
C GLU A 70 14.32 9.90 4.77
N LYS A 71 13.05 10.31 4.92
CA LYS A 71 12.50 10.86 6.16
C LYS A 71 11.25 10.13 6.63
N ILE A 72 11.16 9.92 7.93
CA ILE A 72 9.98 9.32 8.58
C ILE A 72 8.66 10.04 8.24
N ASN A 73 8.73 11.34 7.97
CA ASN A 73 7.61 12.19 7.58
C ASN A 73 6.88 11.70 6.33
N GLU A 74 7.61 11.04 5.41
CA GLU A 74 7.04 10.46 4.18
C GLU A 74 5.93 9.46 4.44
N ARG A 75 5.92 8.86 5.65
CA ARG A 75 4.95 7.82 6.01
C ARG A 75 3.54 8.33 6.21
N ILE A 76 3.38 9.62 6.53
CA ILE A 76 2.08 10.25 6.77
C ILE A 76 1.98 11.49 5.87
N ALA A 77 0.97 11.52 5.02
CA ALA A 77 0.71 12.66 4.16
C ALA A 77 -0.76 13.09 4.23
N ILE A 78 -1.01 14.37 4.06
CA ILE A 78 -2.33 14.99 3.92
C ILE A 78 -2.38 15.67 2.56
N ASP A 79 -3.42 15.43 1.77
CA ASP A 79 -3.63 16.02 0.44
C ASP A 79 -2.39 15.90 -0.47
N GLY A 80 -1.74 14.72 -0.44
CA GLY A 80 -0.54 14.40 -1.22
C GLY A 80 0.76 15.04 -0.72
N GLN A 81 0.72 15.78 0.39
CA GLN A 81 1.89 16.43 0.98
C GLN A 81 2.32 15.68 2.26
N GLN A 82 3.58 15.23 2.30
CA GLN A 82 4.15 14.67 3.52
C GLN A 82 4.13 15.68 4.67
N LEU A 83 4.01 15.20 5.89
CA LEU A 83 4.02 16.08 7.06
C LEU A 83 5.33 16.88 7.16
N SER A 84 5.23 18.13 7.57
CA SER A 84 6.39 18.91 7.99
C SER A 84 7.02 18.34 9.28
N ASP A 85 8.25 18.73 9.60
CA ASP A 85 8.89 18.34 10.85
C ASP A 85 8.08 18.85 12.06
N ASP A 86 7.52 20.06 11.95
CA ASP A 86 6.69 20.67 13.00
C ASP A 86 5.38 19.91 13.19
N ASP A 87 4.66 19.57 12.11
CA ASP A 87 3.44 18.77 12.18
C ASP A 87 3.70 17.38 12.78
N PHE A 88 4.84 16.76 12.43
CA PHE A 88 5.20 15.45 12.94
C PHE A 88 5.50 15.49 14.43
N ILE A 89 6.18 16.56 14.91
CA ILE A 89 6.44 16.80 16.33
C ILE A 89 5.13 17.07 17.08
N ASP A 90 4.25 17.88 16.50
CA ASP A 90 2.97 18.23 17.12
C ASP A 90 2.09 16.99 17.35
N ILE A 91 1.97 16.12 16.35
CA ILE A 91 1.23 14.85 16.53
C ILE A 91 1.87 13.98 17.62
N TRP A 92 3.18 13.89 17.63
CA TRP A 92 3.88 13.15 18.67
C TRP A 92 3.57 13.73 20.06
N ASP A 93 3.62 15.05 20.22
CA ASP A 93 3.31 15.71 21.47
C ASP A 93 1.86 15.50 21.93
N GLN A 94 0.91 15.42 21.00
CA GLN A 94 -0.49 15.10 21.29
C GLN A 94 -0.71 13.63 21.68
N THR A 95 0.09 12.70 21.17
CA THR A 95 -0.14 11.25 21.34
C THR A 95 0.81 10.59 22.34
N LYS A 96 1.97 11.18 22.67
CA LYS A 96 3.01 10.56 23.49
C LYS A 96 2.55 10.09 24.89
N ASP A 97 1.70 10.88 25.53
CA ASP A 97 1.21 10.55 26.88
C ASP A 97 0.19 9.40 26.83
N LEU A 98 -0.59 9.31 25.76
CA LEU A 98 -1.52 8.20 25.52
C LEU A 98 -0.78 6.90 25.20
N VAL A 99 0.28 6.99 24.39
CA VAL A 99 1.21 5.87 24.13
C VAL A 99 1.86 5.40 25.45
N ALA A 100 2.26 6.33 26.33
CA ALA A 100 2.83 5.98 27.63
C ALA A 100 1.82 5.27 28.55
N LEU A 101 0.54 5.62 28.48
CA LEU A 101 -0.53 4.92 29.20
C LEU A 101 -0.70 3.47 28.73
N VAL A 102 -0.68 3.25 27.38
CA VAL A 102 -0.71 1.89 26.83
C VAL A 102 0.50 1.11 27.28
N ASP A 103 1.70 1.70 27.16
CA ASP A 103 2.96 1.05 27.57
C ASP A 103 2.96 0.65 29.06
N ALA A 104 2.47 1.52 29.96
CA ALA A 104 2.38 1.22 31.39
C ALA A 104 1.43 0.04 31.63
N LYS A 105 0.28 -0.01 30.96
CA LYS A 105 -0.68 -1.11 31.06
C LYS A 105 -0.11 -2.42 30.52
N MET A 106 0.73 -2.37 29.48
CA MET A 106 1.44 -3.54 28.97
C MET A 106 2.48 -4.04 29.97
N GLU A 107 3.23 -3.14 30.59
CA GLU A 107 4.24 -3.46 31.62
C GLU A 107 3.62 -4.13 32.83
N GLU A 108 2.47 -3.64 33.32
CA GLU A 108 1.68 -4.28 34.40
C GLU A 108 1.27 -5.72 34.07
N GLN A 109 1.05 -6.03 32.79
CA GLN A 109 0.68 -7.36 32.29
C GLN A 109 1.88 -8.22 31.90
N GLY A 110 3.10 -7.73 32.04
CA GLY A 110 4.31 -8.40 31.56
C GLY A 110 4.39 -8.57 30.06
N LYS A 111 3.71 -7.69 29.29
CA LYS A 111 3.66 -7.69 27.83
C LYS A 111 4.61 -6.63 27.25
N PRO A 112 5.05 -6.78 25.99
CA PRO A 112 5.88 -5.79 25.33
C PRO A 112 5.13 -4.47 25.11
N LYS A 113 5.88 -3.35 25.21
CA LYS A 113 5.40 -2.00 24.86
C LYS A 113 5.03 -1.92 23.37
N MET A 114 4.31 -0.86 23.00
CA MET A 114 4.00 -0.58 21.60
C MET A 114 5.29 -0.52 20.75
N SER A 115 5.27 -1.17 19.60
CA SER A 115 6.34 -1.15 18.61
C SER A 115 6.46 0.23 17.92
N PHE A 116 7.54 0.43 17.18
CA PHE A 116 7.74 1.61 16.36
C PHE A 116 6.59 1.80 15.35
N PHE A 117 6.18 0.72 14.69
CA PHE A 117 5.15 0.77 13.66
C PHE A 117 3.76 1.01 14.26
N GLU A 118 3.41 0.37 15.39
CA GLU A 118 2.15 0.63 16.10
C GLU A 118 2.01 2.09 16.53
N VAL A 119 3.08 2.71 17.03
CA VAL A 119 3.04 4.12 17.40
C VAL A 119 2.82 5.02 16.20
N LEU A 120 3.52 4.77 15.08
CA LEU A 120 3.32 5.54 13.85
C LEU A 120 1.92 5.36 13.28
N THR A 121 1.38 4.14 13.32
CA THR A 121 0.01 3.84 12.88
C THR A 121 -1.00 4.63 13.72
N ALA A 122 -0.85 4.64 15.04
CA ALA A 122 -1.71 5.42 15.94
C ALA A 122 -1.61 6.93 15.66
N MET A 123 -0.41 7.45 15.44
CA MET A 123 -0.18 8.85 15.05
C MET A 123 -0.86 9.20 13.73
N ALA A 124 -0.77 8.31 12.72
CA ALA A 124 -1.42 8.51 11.43
C ALA A 124 -2.95 8.56 11.56
N ILE A 125 -3.54 7.59 12.27
CA ILE A 125 -4.99 7.53 12.52
C ILE A 125 -5.46 8.80 13.24
N TRP A 126 -4.75 9.21 14.29
CA TRP A 126 -5.04 10.44 15.03
C TRP A 126 -4.98 11.67 14.12
N LYS A 127 -3.91 11.81 13.32
CA LYS A 127 -3.74 12.95 12.39
C LYS A 127 -4.86 13.03 11.37
N PHE A 128 -5.31 11.91 10.84
CA PHE A 128 -6.39 11.87 9.84
C PHE A 128 -7.73 12.34 10.43
N ALA A 129 -7.98 12.06 11.69
CA ALA A 129 -9.17 12.55 12.38
C ALA A 129 -9.03 14.02 12.82
N ASP A 130 -7.87 14.42 13.37
CA ASP A 130 -7.57 15.79 13.79
C ASP A 130 -7.59 16.77 12.62
N THR A 131 -7.08 16.32 11.47
CA THR A 131 -7.18 17.01 10.19
C THR A 131 -8.29 16.37 9.37
N PRO A 132 -9.59 16.64 9.60
CA PRO A 132 -10.69 15.78 9.18
C PRO A 132 -10.60 15.45 7.68
N VAL A 133 -10.02 14.27 7.38
CA VAL A 133 -9.94 13.76 6.01
C VAL A 133 -11.26 13.07 5.64
N ASP A 134 -11.63 13.12 4.36
CA ASP A 134 -12.78 12.39 3.85
C ASP A 134 -12.48 10.90 3.67
N VAL A 135 -11.23 10.61 3.28
CA VAL A 135 -10.75 9.25 3.03
C VAL A 135 -9.29 9.09 3.45
N ALA A 136 -9.00 7.99 4.15
CA ALA A 136 -7.65 7.51 4.42
C ALA A 136 -7.30 6.36 3.47
N ILE A 137 -6.09 6.41 2.91
CA ILE A 137 -5.50 5.35 2.12
C ILE A 137 -4.34 4.78 2.93
N VAL A 138 -4.44 3.53 3.35
CA VAL A 138 -3.55 2.93 4.34
C VAL A 138 -2.88 1.70 3.76
N GLU A 139 -1.54 1.74 3.67
CA GLU A 139 -0.70 0.62 3.32
C GLU A 139 -0.42 -0.25 4.54
N VAL A 140 -0.63 -1.55 4.43
CA VAL A 140 -0.22 -2.56 5.42
C VAL A 140 1.30 -2.62 5.50
N GLY A 141 1.85 -2.63 6.70
CA GLY A 141 3.29 -2.79 6.89
C GLY A 141 3.77 -4.16 6.45
N MET A 142 3.16 -5.23 7.00
CA MET A 142 3.51 -6.61 6.66
C MET A 142 2.32 -7.55 6.93
N GLY A 143 2.07 -8.50 5.99
CA GLY A 143 0.98 -9.48 6.14
C GLY A 143 -0.39 -8.84 5.98
N GLY A 144 -1.17 -8.83 7.03
CA GLY A 144 -2.52 -8.28 7.08
C GLY A 144 -3.22 -8.56 8.41
N LEU A 145 -3.44 -9.84 8.74
CA LEU A 145 -4.28 -10.24 9.87
C LEU A 145 -3.86 -9.63 11.22
N TRP A 146 -2.57 -9.61 11.51
CA TRP A 146 -2.00 -9.06 12.75
C TRP A 146 -1.26 -7.73 12.57
N ASP A 147 -1.24 -7.16 11.35
CA ASP A 147 -0.63 -5.84 11.11
C ASP A 147 -1.32 -4.75 11.93
N ALA A 148 -0.53 -3.81 12.47
CA ALA A 148 -1.06 -2.74 13.30
C ALA A 148 -2.19 -1.93 12.63
N THR A 149 -2.19 -1.85 11.29
CA THR A 149 -3.24 -1.18 10.52
C THR A 149 -4.56 -1.97 10.48
N ASN A 150 -4.56 -3.26 10.86
CA ASN A 150 -5.74 -4.12 10.75
C ASN A 150 -6.82 -3.89 11.83
N VAL A 151 -6.59 -2.93 12.72
CA VAL A 151 -7.64 -2.39 13.61
C VAL A 151 -8.68 -1.55 12.84
N LEU A 152 -8.36 -1.19 11.60
CA LEU A 152 -9.20 -0.38 10.73
C LEU A 152 -10.25 -1.24 10.00
N ASN A 153 -11.41 -0.65 9.72
CA ASN A 153 -12.49 -1.28 8.93
C ASN A 153 -12.57 -0.64 7.55
N ALA A 154 -12.09 -1.35 6.54
CA ALA A 154 -12.01 -0.85 5.18
C ALA A 154 -13.38 -0.81 4.48
N ASP A 155 -13.66 0.28 3.73
CA ASP A 155 -14.70 0.31 2.69
C ASP A 155 -14.25 -0.47 1.46
N ALA A 156 -12.97 -0.31 1.09
CA ALA A 156 -12.31 -1.07 0.01
C ALA A 156 -11.00 -1.69 0.52
N ALA A 157 -10.86 -3.01 0.37
CA ALA A 157 -9.66 -3.76 0.70
C ALA A 157 -8.96 -4.23 -0.59
N ILE A 158 -7.75 -3.74 -0.86
CA ILE A 158 -6.97 -4.15 -2.03
C ILE A 158 -5.96 -5.21 -1.63
N ILE A 159 -6.01 -6.36 -2.27
CA ILE A 159 -5.00 -7.41 -2.18
C ILE A 159 -4.24 -7.45 -3.51
N GLY A 160 -3.05 -6.86 -3.54
CA GLY A 160 -2.11 -6.95 -4.66
C GLY A 160 -1.57 -8.37 -4.85
N PRO A 161 -0.58 -8.57 -5.74
CA PRO A 161 0.03 -9.89 -5.95
C PRO A 161 0.52 -10.51 -4.65
N VAL A 162 0.17 -11.78 -4.42
CA VAL A 162 0.63 -12.59 -3.30
C VAL A 162 1.72 -13.53 -3.80
N ASP A 163 2.91 -13.40 -3.23
CA ASP A 163 4.08 -14.22 -3.57
C ASP A 163 4.93 -14.44 -2.33
N MET A 164 5.95 -15.27 -2.44
CA MET A 164 6.86 -15.61 -1.35
C MET A 164 7.68 -14.38 -0.95
N ASP A 165 7.44 -13.87 0.24
CA ASP A 165 8.18 -12.79 0.86
C ASP A 165 7.97 -12.84 2.38
N HIS A 166 8.92 -12.30 3.16
CA HIS A 166 8.85 -12.27 4.62
C HIS A 166 8.53 -13.62 5.26
N MET A 167 9.05 -14.72 4.70
CA MET A 167 8.74 -16.10 5.09
C MET A 167 8.95 -16.38 6.58
N GLN A 168 9.90 -15.70 7.22
CA GLN A 168 10.17 -15.83 8.66
C GLN A 168 8.97 -15.43 9.54
N TRP A 169 8.01 -14.66 8.98
CA TRP A 169 6.90 -14.08 9.72
C TRP A 169 5.53 -14.50 9.19
N LEU A 170 5.41 -14.61 7.85
CA LEU A 170 4.14 -14.87 7.18
C LEU A 170 3.90 -16.34 6.86
N GLY A 171 4.93 -17.20 7.04
CA GLY A 171 4.87 -18.62 6.75
C GLY A 171 5.67 -19.03 5.52
N ASP A 172 5.81 -20.34 5.36
CA ASP A 172 6.69 -20.99 4.38
C ASP A 172 5.96 -21.35 3.08
N THR A 173 4.66 -21.04 2.97
CA THR A 173 3.85 -21.30 1.77
C THR A 173 3.05 -20.07 1.35
N VAL A 174 2.73 -20.01 0.07
CA VAL A 174 1.94 -18.91 -0.49
C VAL A 174 0.52 -18.87 0.09
N GLU A 175 -0.03 -20.01 0.48
CA GLU A 175 -1.34 -20.13 1.11
C GLU A 175 -1.36 -19.48 2.50
N GLN A 176 -0.30 -19.68 3.29
CA GLN A 176 -0.15 -19.01 4.59
C GLN A 176 -0.07 -17.51 4.43
N ILE A 177 0.73 -17.03 3.48
CA ILE A 177 0.86 -15.61 3.17
C ILE A 177 -0.47 -15.03 2.66
N ALA A 178 -1.22 -15.79 1.84
CA ALA A 178 -2.54 -15.39 1.38
C ALA A 178 -3.55 -15.29 2.54
N THR A 179 -3.49 -16.23 3.49
CA THR A 179 -4.34 -16.23 4.68
C THR A 179 -4.10 -14.98 5.54
N GLU A 180 -2.84 -14.61 5.74
CA GLU A 180 -2.46 -13.39 6.44
C GLU A 180 -3.00 -12.14 5.74
N LYS A 181 -2.81 -12.05 4.42
CA LYS A 181 -3.26 -10.90 3.63
C LYS A 181 -4.79 -10.81 3.54
N ALA A 182 -5.49 -11.94 3.49
CA ALA A 182 -6.95 -12.00 3.52
C ALA A 182 -7.56 -11.37 4.79
N GLY A 183 -6.78 -11.26 5.87
CA GLY A 183 -7.20 -10.65 7.14
C GLY A 183 -7.65 -9.19 7.05
N ILE A 184 -7.33 -8.47 5.96
CA ILE A 184 -7.81 -7.09 5.76
C ILE A 184 -9.20 -7.02 5.11
N ILE A 185 -9.75 -8.14 4.61
CA ILE A 185 -11.11 -8.19 4.09
C ILE A 185 -12.08 -8.11 5.26
N LYS A 186 -12.78 -6.98 5.37
CA LYS A 186 -13.69 -6.67 6.48
C LYS A 186 -15.15 -6.92 6.11
N PRO A 187 -16.04 -7.04 7.09
CA PRO A 187 -17.47 -7.22 6.82
C PRO A 187 -18.03 -6.14 5.89
N ASN A 188 -18.72 -6.57 4.84
CA ASN A 188 -19.39 -5.73 3.84
C ASN A 188 -18.49 -4.77 3.04
N CYS A 189 -17.16 -4.95 3.05
CA CYS A 189 -16.25 -4.16 2.21
C CYS A 189 -16.31 -4.63 0.73
N THR A 190 -15.66 -3.87 -0.15
CA THR A 190 -15.31 -4.34 -1.49
C THR A 190 -13.88 -4.87 -1.47
N ALA A 191 -13.72 -6.19 -1.71
CA ALA A 191 -12.43 -6.85 -1.82
C ALA A 191 -11.95 -6.80 -3.28
N ILE A 192 -10.90 -6.02 -3.54
CA ILE A 192 -10.31 -5.80 -4.87
C ILE A 192 -9.04 -6.62 -4.95
N ILE A 193 -9.02 -7.58 -5.86
CA ILE A 193 -7.92 -8.55 -5.99
C ILE A 193 -7.15 -8.25 -7.28
N GLY A 194 -5.89 -7.85 -7.13
CA GLY A 194 -4.96 -7.71 -8.25
C GLY A 194 -4.53 -9.05 -8.86
N PRO A 195 -3.71 -9.04 -9.93
CA PRO A 195 -3.25 -10.28 -10.57
C PRO A 195 -2.52 -11.18 -9.56
N GLN A 196 -2.82 -12.48 -9.60
CA GLN A 196 -2.22 -13.44 -8.68
C GLN A 196 -1.27 -14.39 -9.42
N PRO A 197 0.06 -14.34 -9.10
CA PRO A 197 1.03 -15.27 -9.70
C PRO A 197 0.73 -16.74 -9.39
N HIS A 198 0.11 -17.01 -8.24
CA HIS A 198 -0.25 -18.33 -7.74
C HIS A 198 -1.77 -18.47 -7.58
N GLU A 199 -2.52 -18.17 -8.66
CA GLU A 199 -3.98 -18.04 -8.64
C GLU A 199 -4.67 -19.28 -8.04
N GLU A 200 -4.27 -20.49 -8.44
CA GLU A 200 -4.87 -21.75 -7.97
C GLU A 200 -4.76 -21.92 -6.45
N ALA A 201 -3.68 -21.45 -5.83
CA ALA A 201 -3.44 -21.56 -4.40
C ALA A 201 -4.06 -20.38 -3.62
N VAL A 202 -4.02 -19.18 -4.18
CA VAL A 202 -4.38 -17.94 -3.48
C VAL A 202 -5.86 -17.63 -3.57
N MET A 203 -6.47 -17.77 -4.77
CA MET A 203 -7.85 -17.33 -4.99
C MET A 203 -8.89 -18.06 -4.14
N PRO A 204 -8.79 -19.36 -3.87
CA PRO A 204 -9.73 -20.04 -2.95
C PRO A 204 -9.76 -19.40 -1.56
N ILE A 205 -8.60 -19.02 -1.02
CA ILE A 205 -8.46 -18.41 0.31
C ILE A 205 -9.10 -17.01 0.33
N LEU A 206 -8.81 -16.20 -0.68
CA LEU A 206 -9.36 -14.84 -0.78
C LEU A 206 -10.87 -14.85 -1.01
N THR A 207 -11.37 -15.80 -1.80
CA THR A 207 -12.80 -15.98 -2.06
C THR A 207 -13.52 -16.40 -0.79
N GLU A 208 -13.02 -17.40 -0.06
CA GLU A 208 -13.58 -17.83 1.22
C GLU A 208 -13.62 -16.68 2.24
N ALA A 209 -12.55 -15.87 2.30
CA ALA A 209 -12.49 -14.72 3.19
C ALA A 209 -13.54 -13.65 2.80
N ALA A 210 -13.74 -13.39 1.51
CA ALA A 210 -14.76 -12.47 1.02
C ALA A 210 -16.17 -12.98 1.33
N GLU A 211 -16.46 -14.24 1.06
CA GLU A 211 -17.77 -14.86 1.37
C GLU A 211 -18.09 -14.81 2.86
N ARG A 212 -17.15 -15.19 3.72
CA ARG A 212 -17.30 -15.15 5.20
C ARG A 212 -17.59 -13.76 5.72
N ASN A 213 -17.07 -12.72 5.07
CA ASN A 213 -17.27 -11.33 5.44
C ASN A 213 -18.39 -10.65 4.65
N HIS A 214 -19.12 -11.35 3.79
CA HIS A 214 -20.12 -10.77 2.89
C HIS A 214 -19.56 -9.60 2.07
N ALA A 215 -18.27 -9.67 1.71
CA ALA A 215 -17.58 -8.66 0.92
C ALA A 215 -17.87 -8.86 -0.56
N MET A 216 -18.03 -7.76 -1.29
CA MET A 216 -18.13 -7.79 -2.75
C MET A 216 -16.74 -8.09 -3.33
N LEU A 217 -16.63 -9.11 -4.17
CA LEU A 217 -15.37 -9.50 -4.79
C LEU A 217 -15.22 -8.89 -6.18
N VAL A 218 -14.11 -8.18 -6.43
CA VAL A 218 -13.75 -7.58 -7.72
C VAL A 218 -12.33 -8.02 -8.08
N ARG A 219 -12.19 -8.81 -9.17
CA ARG A 219 -10.94 -9.49 -9.52
C ARG A 219 -10.39 -8.98 -10.85
N ASP A 220 -9.09 -8.78 -10.89
CA ASP A 220 -8.36 -8.50 -12.12
C ASP A 220 -8.42 -9.72 -13.06
N GLY A 221 -8.67 -9.47 -14.34
CA GLY A 221 -8.89 -10.50 -15.34
C GLY A 221 -10.34 -11.04 -15.40
N TYR A 222 -11.22 -10.62 -14.49
CA TYR A 222 -12.62 -11.04 -14.40
C TYR A 222 -13.58 -9.84 -14.38
N GLU A 223 -13.88 -9.30 -13.21
CA GLU A 223 -14.78 -8.15 -13.05
C GLU A 223 -14.10 -6.81 -13.43
N MET A 224 -12.78 -6.76 -13.39
CA MET A 224 -11.98 -5.61 -13.84
C MET A 224 -10.83 -6.07 -14.74
N THR A 225 -10.43 -5.24 -15.74
CA THR A 225 -9.39 -5.61 -16.70
C THR A 225 -8.55 -4.44 -17.17
N VAL A 226 -7.28 -4.72 -17.51
CA VAL A 226 -6.40 -3.83 -18.28
C VAL A 226 -6.37 -4.31 -19.72
N SER A 227 -6.60 -3.42 -20.68
CA SER A 227 -6.48 -3.71 -22.10
C SER A 227 -5.85 -2.55 -22.87
N ALA A 228 -5.54 -2.76 -24.15
CA ALA A 228 -4.98 -1.74 -25.05
C ALA A 228 -3.79 -0.96 -24.45
N ARG A 229 -2.93 -1.64 -23.67
CA ARG A 229 -1.73 -1.05 -23.06
C ARG A 229 -0.67 -0.76 -24.11
N MET A 230 -0.16 0.48 -24.12
CA MET A 230 0.91 0.94 -24.99
C MET A 230 1.92 1.79 -24.21
N ALA A 231 3.22 1.64 -24.50
CA ALA A 231 4.24 2.53 -23.98
C ALA A 231 4.03 3.96 -24.52
N ALA A 232 4.24 4.95 -23.67
CA ALA A 232 4.16 6.36 -24.00
C ALA A 232 5.31 7.13 -23.36
N VAL A 233 5.52 8.38 -23.79
CA VAL A 233 6.58 9.24 -23.23
C VAL A 233 6.28 9.48 -21.74
N GLY A 234 7.21 9.09 -20.88
CA GLY A 234 7.09 9.25 -19.43
C GLY A 234 6.24 8.22 -18.71
N GLY A 235 5.78 7.16 -19.44
CA GLY A 235 4.95 6.13 -18.85
C GLY A 235 4.25 5.25 -19.89
N GLN A 236 2.96 5.06 -19.75
CA GLN A 236 2.14 4.22 -20.63
C GLN A 236 0.71 4.75 -20.71
N VAL A 237 -0.04 4.27 -21.68
CA VAL A 237 -1.47 4.50 -21.82
C VAL A 237 -2.17 3.15 -21.83
N ALA A 238 -3.31 3.03 -21.14
CA ALA A 238 -4.08 1.80 -21.10
C ALA A 238 -5.58 2.08 -21.08
N THR A 239 -6.39 1.09 -21.45
CA THR A 239 -7.82 1.06 -21.19
C THR A 239 -8.04 0.27 -19.89
N LEU A 240 -8.68 0.91 -18.91
CA LEU A 240 -9.03 0.33 -17.63
C LEU A 240 -10.55 0.09 -17.57
N THR A 241 -10.97 -1.13 -17.33
CA THR A 241 -12.39 -1.48 -17.17
C THR A 241 -12.63 -1.93 -15.73
N THR A 242 -13.62 -1.34 -15.07
CA THR A 242 -14.10 -1.70 -13.73
C THR A 242 -15.57 -2.13 -13.83
N PRO A 243 -16.20 -2.65 -12.76
CA PRO A 243 -17.64 -2.90 -12.74
C PRO A 243 -18.50 -1.66 -13.04
N ASN A 244 -17.98 -0.45 -12.77
CA ASN A 244 -18.72 0.79 -12.96
C ASN A 244 -18.59 1.38 -14.38
N GLY A 245 -17.52 1.05 -15.12
CA GLY A 245 -17.33 1.57 -16.47
C GLY A 245 -15.98 1.24 -17.11
N THR A 246 -15.83 1.73 -18.35
CA THR A 246 -14.59 1.60 -19.12
C THR A 246 -13.97 2.97 -19.34
N TYR A 247 -12.68 3.09 -19.02
CA TYR A 247 -11.87 4.30 -19.14
C TYR A 247 -10.83 4.07 -20.23
N GLU A 248 -11.06 4.66 -21.39
CA GLU A 248 -10.21 4.48 -22.56
C GLU A 248 -9.04 5.47 -22.56
N GLY A 249 -7.86 5.01 -22.98
CA GLY A 249 -6.73 5.89 -23.21
C GLY A 249 -6.16 6.56 -21.95
N VAL A 250 -6.30 5.95 -20.78
CA VAL A 250 -5.85 6.51 -19.48
C VAL A 250 -4.32 6.61 -19.44
N PRO A 251 -3.75 7.81 -19.30
CA PRO A 251 -2.31 7.97 -19.14
C PRO A 251 -1.88 7.58 -17.72
N ILE A 252 -0.80 6.82 -17.62
CA ILE A 252 -0.21 6.35 -16.34
C ILE A 252 1.27 6.74 -16.35
N ALA A 253 1.69 7.64 -15.44
CA ALA A 253 3.06 8.16 -15.38
C ALA A 253 4.10 7.16 -14.83
N LYS A 254 3.88 5.87 -15.05
CA LYS A 254 4.77 4.78 -14.63
C LYS A 254 4.89 3.72 -15.70
N PHE A 255 6.09 3.18 -15.84
CA PHE A 255 6.39 2.10 -16.78
C PHE A 255 6.09 0.73 -16.17
N GLY A 256 5.84 -0.24 -17.06
CA GLY A 256 5.65 -1.64 -16.74
C GLY A 256 4.17 -2.01 -16.52
N GLU A 257 3.85 -3.21 -16.98
CA GLU A 257 2.49 -3.77 -16.95
C GLU A 257 1.90 -3.78 -15.52
N HIS A 258 2.71 -4.16 -14.53
CA HIS A 258 2.30 -4.17 -13.13
C HIS A 258 1.78 -2.82 -12.62
N GLN A 259 2.27 -1.70 -13.16
CA GLN A 259 1.76 -0.38 -12.77
C GLN A 259 0.39 -0.07 -13.38
N ALA A 260 0.05 -0.64 -14.55
CA ALA A 260 -1.29 -0.52 -15.10
C ALA A 260 -2.31 -1.31 -14.24
N HIS A 261 -1.93 -2.49 -13.75
CA HIS A 261 -2.74 -3.26 -12.80
C HIS A 261 -2.88 -2.58 -11.42
N ASN A 262 -1.80 -1.94 -10.94
CA ASN A 262 -1.88 -1.12 -9.73
C ASN A 262 -2.85 0.07 -9.91
N ALA A 263 -2.83 0.72 -11.08
CA ALA A 263 -3.75 1.81 -11.41
C ALA A 263 -5.19 1.33 -11.51
N LEU A 264 -5.43 0.15 -12.10
CA LEU A 264 -6.75 -0.47 -12.16
C LEU A 264 -7.31 -0.74 -10.76
N ALA A 265 -6.51 -1.35 -9.87
CA ALA A 265 -6.93 -1.63 -8.50
C ALA A 265 -7.19 -0.34 -7.70
N ALA A 266 -6.34 0.69 -7.89
CA ALA A 266 -6.52 2.00 -7.29
C ALA A 266 -7.81 2.68 -7.76
N LEU A 267 -8.10 2.62 -9.07
CA LEU A 267 -9.33 3.16 -9.65
C LEU A 267 -10.56 2.46 -9.08
N ALA A 268 -10.58 1.12 -9.09
CA ALA A 268 -11.70 0.34 -8.56
C ALA A 268 -11.97 0.63 -7.07
N ALA A 269 -10.91 0.82 -6.27
CA ALA A 269 -11.07 1.20 -4.86
C ALA A 269 -11.56 2.66 -4.69
N SER A 270 -11.10 3.57 -5.54
CA SER A 270 -11.54 4.96 -5.52
C SER A 270 -13.03 5.08 -5.86
N GLU A 271 -13.55 4.26 -6.79
CA GLU A 271 -14.98 4.20 -7.10
C GLU A 271 -15.85 3.78 -5.91
N VAL A 272 -15.30 3.03 -4.95
CA VAL A 272 -16.03 2.64 -3.74
C VAL A 272 -16.19 3.81 -2.78
N VAL A 273 -15.17 4.65 -2.64
CA VAL A 273 -15.14 5.70 -1.62
C VAL A 273 -15.57 7.07 -2.15
N ILE A 274 -15.45 7.35 -3.43
CA ILE A 274 -15.89 8.61 -4.03
C ILE A 274 -17.42 8.59 -4.15
N PRO A 275 -18.14 9.59 -3.61
CA PRO A 275 -19.61 9.60 -3.57
C PRO A 275 -20.22 10.02 -4.91
N VAL A 276 -19.92 9.29 -5.98
CA VAL A 276 -20.45 9.50 -7.35
C VAL A 276 -21.27 8.28 -7.75
N ASN A 277 -22.43 8.50 -8.35
CA ASN A 277 -23.24 7.43 -8.90
C ASN A 277 -22.79 7.13 -10.35
N GLY A 278 -22.30 5.92 -10.58
CA GLY A 278 -21.81 5.49 -11.88
C GLY A 278 -20.29 5.65 -12.05
N PRO A 279 -19.78 5.58 -13.30
CA PRO A 279 -18.36 5.69 -13.54
C PRO A 279 -17.80 7.07 -13.14
N LEU A 280 -16.55 7.10 -12.76
CA LEU A 280 -15.81 8.33 -12.52
C LEU A 280 -15.55 9.07 -13.84
N ASP A 281 -15.19 10.35 -13.77
CA ASP A 281 -14.75 11.12 -14.92
C ASP A 281 -13.37 10.64 -15.40
N GLY A 282 -13.27 10.13 -16.63
CA GLY A 282 -12.04 9.58 -17.17
C GLY A 282 -10.91 10.60 -17.33
N ASP A 283 -11.24 11.87 -17.58
CA ASP A 283 -10.23 12.93 -17.70
C ASP A 283 -9.61 13.24 -16.35
N LEU A 284 -10.40 13.30 -15.27
CA LEU A 284 -9.89 13.49 -13.90
C LEU A 284 -9.04 12.28 -13.44
N VAL A 285 -9.47 11.05 -13.76
CA VAL A 285 -8.68 9.84 -13.50
C VAL A 285 -7.37 9.89 -14.25
N GLY A 286 -7.38 10.26 -15.53
CA GLY A 286 -6.19 10.39 -16.36
C GLY A 286 -5.24 11.47 -15.86
N GLU A 287 -5.74 12.63 -15.46
CA GLU A 287 -4.93 13.70 -14.86
C GLU A 287 -4.26 13.23 -13.57
N ALA A 288 -5.00 12.59 -12.67
CA ALA A 288 -4.47 12.05 -11.42
C ALA A 288 -3.34 11.05 -11.67
N LEU A 289 -3.57 10.05 -12.51
CA LEU A 289 -2.60 8.96 -12.78
C LEU A 289 -1.39 9.43 -13.60
N SER A 290 -1.53 10.47 -14.43
CA SER A 290 -0.42 11.08 -15.17
C SER A 290 0.49 11.95 -14.31
N SER A 291 -0.02 12.47 -13.20
CA SER A 291 0.72 13.38 -12.31
C SER A 291 1.30 12.71 -11.07
N VAL A 292 0.92 11.45 -10.79
CA VAL A 292 1.31 10.76 -9.55
C VAL A 292 2.82 10.53 -9.47
N LYS A 293 3.41 10.91 -8.35
CA LYS A 293 4.82 10.65 -8.05
C LYS A 293 4.95 9.45 -7.13
N ILE A 294 5.75 8.47 -7.56
CA ILE A 294 6.05 7.25 -6.80
C ILE A 294 7.57 7.11 -6.72
N PRO A 295 8.21 7.70 -5.70
CA PRO A 295 9.65 7.65 -5.54
C PRO A 295 10.17 6.21 -5.43
N GLY A 296 11.36 5.95 -6.02
CA GLY A 296 12.01 4.66 -5.95
C GLY A 296 11.27 3.51 -6.67
N ARG A 297 10.39 3.79 -7.62
CA ARG A 297 9.71 2.78 -8.46
C ARG A 297 9.88 3.13 -9.93
N ILE A 298 10.87 2.51 -10.57
CA ILE A 298 11.34 2.81 -11.94
C ILE A 298 11.45 4.33 -12.11
N GLU A 299 12.08 4.96 -11.14
CA GLU A 299 12.20 6.41 -11.09
C GLU A 299 13.41 6.85 -11.90
N GLN A 300 13.17 7.57 -13.00
CA GLN A 300 14.24 8.14 -13.79
C GLN A 300 14.74 9.44 -13.15
N ILE A 301 15.93 9.38 -12.55
CA ILE A 301 16.55 10.54 -11.87
C ILE A 301 17.51 11.33 -12.78
N ARG A 302 17.88 10.75 -13.94
CA ARG A 302 18.78 11.39 -14.91
C ARG A 302 18.48 10.87 -16.31
N THR A 303 18.66 11.73 -17.33
CA THR A 303 18.38 11.39 -18.72
C THR A 303 19.64 11.05 -19.53
N SER A 304 20.84 11.56 -19.16
CA SER A 304 22.09 11.34 -19.92
C SER A 304 23.31 11.24 -18.98
N PRO A 305 23.86 10.04 -18.74
CA PRO A 305 23.26 8.77 -19.07
C PRO A 305 21.93 8.58 -18.32
N THR A 306 21.06 7.76 -18.84
CA THR A 306 19.82 7.42 -18.13
C THR A 306 20.16 6.69 -16.83
N ILE A 307 19.64 7.20 -15.69
CA ILE A 307 19.77 6.57 -14.37
C ILE A 307 18.38 6.32 -13.84
N ILE A 308 18.11 5.08 -13.48
CA ILE A 308 16.81 4.62 -12.93
C ILE A 308 17.06 4.09 -11.53
N LEU A 309 16.21 4.51 -10.58
CA LEU A 309 16.13 3.96 -9.23
C LEU A 309 14.91 3.05 -9.10
N ASP A 310 15.13 1.88 -8.51
CA ASP A 310 14.03 0.97 -8.14
C ASP A 310 14.31 0.30 -6.78
N GLY A 311 13.27 0.16 -5.97
CA GLY A 311 13.33 -0.46 -4.64
C GLY A 311 12.90 -1.95 -4.64
N GLY A 312 12.84 -2.59 -5.80
CA GLY A 312 12.57 -4.03 -5.91
C GLY A 312 13.64 -4.86 -5.20
N HIS A 313 13.23 -5.80 -4.36
CA HIS A 313 14.13 -6.59 -3.49
C HIS A 313 13.76 -8.07 -3.42
N ASN A 314 12.85 -8.53 -4.26
CA ASN A 314 12.49 -9.93 -4.42
C ASN A 314 12.45 -10.32 -5.91
N VAL A 315 12.37 -11.62 -6.19
CA VAL A 315 12.45 -12.17 -7.55
C VAL A 315 11.38 -11.60 -8.46
N ASN A 316 10.14 -11.56 -7.99
CA ASN A 316 9.00 -11.04 -8.78
C ASN A 316 9.19 -9.56 -9.14
N ALA A 317 9.66 -8.73 -8.18
CA ALA A 317 9.96 -7.33 -8.45
C ALA A 317 11.11 -7.15 -9.46
N ALA A 318 12.16 -7.99 -9.39
CA ALA A 318 13.27 -7.95 -10.33
C ALA A 318 12.84 -8.34 -11.76
N GLU A 319 11.99 -9.34 -11.91
CA GLU A 319 11.41 -9.73 -13.19
C GLU A 319 10.53 -8.64 -13.79
N ALA A 320 9.68 -8.02 -12.96
CA ALA A 320 8.84 -6.90 -13.37
C ALA A 320 9.67 -5.68 -13.81
N LEU A 321 10.75 -5.36 -13.07
CA LEU A 321 11.69 -4.30 -13.42
C LEU A 321 12.38 -4.59 -14.74
N ARG A 322 12.93 -5.80 -14.93
CA ARG A 322 13.57 -6.23 -16.18
C ARG A 322 12.63 -6.05 -17.37
N LYS A 323 11.41 -6.59 -17.28
CA LYS A 323 10.40 -6.48 -18.33
C LYS A 323 10.05 -5.03 -18.65
N ALA A 324 9.87 -4.20 -17.63
CA ALA A 324 9.55 -2.79 -17.82
C ALA A 324 10.71 -2.00 -18.48
N ILE A 325 11.96 -2.31 -18.15
CA ILE A 325 13.13 -1.69 -18.79
C ILE A 325 13.24 -2.13 -20.26
N GLU A 326 13.10 -3.42 -20.56
CA GLU A 326 13.16 -3.95 -21.92
C GLU A 326 12.03 -3.38 -22.81
N GLU A 327 10.84 -3.15 -22.25
CA GLU A 327 9.69 -2.58 -22.99
C GLU A 327 9.79 -1.06 -23.20
N SER A 328 10.44 -0.33 -22.29
CA SER A 328 10.31 1.13 -22.23
C SER A 328 11.57 1.90 -22.58
N TYR A 329 12.73 1.25 -22.63
CA TYR A 329 14.01 1.90 -22.86
C TYR A 329 14.78 1.21 -23.99
N ASP A 330 15.30 2.02 -24.92
CA ASP A 330 16.28 1.57 -25.93
C ASP A 330 17.70 1.83 -25.40
N PHE A 331 18.51 0.77 -25.25
CA PHE A 331 19.86 0.88 -24.69
C PHE A 331 20.84 -0.06 -25.39
N LYS A 332 22.08 0.40 -25.54
CA LYS A 332 23.21 -0.41 -26.06
C LYS A 332 23.89 -1.21 -24.95
N GLN A 333 23.86 -0.69 -23.73
CA GLN A 333 24.46 -1.29 -22.55
C GLN A 333 23.61 -0.96 -21.33
N LEU A 334 23.30 -1.97 -20.54
CA LEU A 334 22.67 -1.85 -19.24
C LEU A 334 23.70 -2.17 -18.16
N VAL A 335 23.82 -1.31 -17.17
CA VAL A 335 24.68 -1.52 -15.99
C VAL A 335 23.80 -1.52 -14.75
N GLY A 336 23.82 -2.63 -14.01
CA GLY A 336 23.13 -2.76 -12.73
C GLY A 336 24.05 -2.46 -11.56
N ALA A 337 23.59 -1.64 -10.61
CA ALA A 337 24.22 -1.48 -9.31
C ALA A 337 23.19 -1.86 -8.24
N VAL A 338 23.50 -2.87 -7.43
CA VAL A 338 22.61 -3.36 -6.37
C VAL A 338 23.22 -2.96 -5.03
N SER A 339 22.42 -2.27 -4.20
CA SER A 339 22.76 -1.99 -2.81
C SER A 339 21.59 -2.45 -1.94
N TYR A 340 21.86 -3.36 -1.02
CA TYR A 340 20.87 -3.90 -0.09
C TYR A 340 21.46 -3.96 1.31
N THR A 341 20.97 -3.15 2.22
CA THR A 341 21.52 -2.97 3.57
C THR A 341 21.43 -4.21 4.46
N HIS A 342 20.64 -5.20 4.07
CA HIS A 342 20.43 -6.45 4.81
C HIS A 342 20.82 -7.71 4.04
N LEU A 343 21.53 -7.58 2.90
CA LEU A 343 22.10 -8.75 2.22
C LEU A 343 23.07 -9.47 3.17
N ARG A 344 22.79 -10.72 3.44
CA ARG A 344 23.74 -11.60 4.14
C ARG A 344 24.92 -11.87 3.22
N ALA A 345 26.11 -12.09 3.78
CA ALA A 345 27.35 -12.29 3.03
C ALA A 345 27.28 -13.42 1.98
N HIS A 346 26.32 -14.33 2.06
CA HIS A 346 26.08 -15.42 1.11
C HIS A 346 25.27 -15.02 -0.13
N GLU A 347 24.60 -13.89 -0.12
CA GLU A 347 23.74 -13.43 -1.22
C GLU A 347 24.47 -12.48 -2.18
N THR A 348 25.62 -11.94 -1.77
CA THR A 348 26.39 -11.00 -2.57
C THR A 348 27.30 -11.62 -3.62
N SER A 349 27.52 -12.94 -3.59
CA SER A 349 28.50 -13.62 -4.46
C SER A 349 27.88 -14.43 -5.60
N ALA A 350 26.57 -14.51 -5.74
CA ALA A 350 25.95 -15.51 -6.59
C ALA A 350 25.29 -15.01 -7.88
N HIS A 351 24.98 -13.72 -8.06
CA HIS A 351 24.09 -13.28 -9.15
C HIS A 351 24.37 -11.87 -9.69
N LEU A 352 25.62 -11.58 -10.01
CA LEU A 352 25.96 -10.44 -10.89
C LEU A 352 26.49 -10.94 -12.22
#